data_9e386d9a7093997d8fec85eaae7a2332
#
_entry.id   9e386d9a7093997d8fec85eaae7a2332
#
_cell.length_a   1.000
_cell.length_b   1.000
_cell.length_c   1.000
_cell.angle_alpha   90.00
_cell.angle_beta   90.00
_cell.angle_gamma   90.00
#
_symmetry.space_group_name_H-M   'P 1'
#
loop_
_entity.id
_entity.type
_entity.pdbx_description
1 polymer ?
#
loop_
_entity_poly.entity_id
_entity_poly.type
_entity_poly.pdbx_seq_one_letter_code
_entity_poly.pdbx_strand_id
1 'polypeptide(L)'
;IININMGCPVPKVTKTDAGARWLLDPNKIYQMVHAVVRNVNKPVTVKMRTGWDQKHIFAVENALAAQEAGASAVAMHGRTRKQMYMGEADWETLKDVADVLTIPFVGNGDVTTPEKAKSMLEDVGADAVMVGRAALGNPWIIKDMVHYLDTGEKLRPQTVEEKVATAKEQLNGLIDLKGEKIAVPEFRRQAAYYLKGIPRSARTRAKINDVWTKQEVFDLLDDFVEKYEARQKQINR
;
A
#
# COMPACT_ATOMS: atom_id res chain seq x y z
N ILE A 1 5.12 4.13 18.29
CA ILE A 1 6.09 4.30 17.21
C ILE A 1 5.88 5.67 16.57
N ILE A 2 6.95 6.38 16.25
CA ILE A 2 6.95 7.59 15.42
C ILE A 2 7.54 7.22 14.06
N ASN A 3 6.79 7.48 12.98
CA ASN A 3 7.31 7.23 11.63
C ASN A 3 7.55 8.54 10.89
N ILE A 4 8.77 8.73 10.40
CA ILE A 4 9.16 9.91 9.62
C ILE A 4 8.94 9.61 8.13
N ASN A 5 8.12 10.42 7.47
CA ASN A 5 7.84 10.27 6.04
C ASN A 5 8.87 11.01 5.18
N MET A 6 9.81 10.27 4.62
CA MET A 6 10.81 10.75 3.65
C MET A 6 10.57 10.19 2.24
N GLY A 7 9.37 9.68 1.95
CA GLY A 7 9.06 9.03 0.68
C GLY A 7 7.93 9.69 -0.13
N CYS A 8 7.21 10.69 0.41
CA CYS A 8 6.09 11.32 -0.30
C CYS A 8 6.59 12.05 -1.57
N PRO A 9 6.15 11.64 -2.79
CA PRO A 9 6.69 12.18 -4.03
C PRO A 9 5.94 13.42 -4.54
N VAL A 10 4.82 13.78 -3.90
CA VAL A 10 3.88 14.80 -4.40
C VAL A 10 4.51 16.18 -4.39
N PRO A 11 4.39 16.97 -5.50
CA PRO A 11 4.99 18.30 -5.59
C PRO A 11 4.61 19.24 -4.45
N LYS A 12 3.36 19.19 -3.97
CA LYS A 12 2.90 20.00 -2.83
C LYS A 12 3.74 19.77 -1.57
N VAL A 13 4.24 18.53 -1.35
CA VAL A 13 5.07 18.17 -0.20
C VAL A 13 6.55 18.48 -0.49
N THR A 14 7.04 18.07 -1.67
CA THR A 14 8.48 18.21 -1.97
C THR A 14 8.93 19.65 -2.22
N LYS A 15 8.01 20.58 -2.53
CA LYS A 15 8.31 22.01 -2.64
C LYS A 15 8.54 22.69 -1.28
N THR A 16 8.06 22.09 -0.18
CA THR A 16 8.25 22.59 1.19
C THR A 16 9.44 21.94 1.91
N ASP A 17 10.38 21.40 1.15
CA ASP A 17 11.56 20.68 1.65
C ASP A 17 11.22 19.49 2.56
N ALA A 18 10.14 18.77 2.20
CA ALA A 18 9.61 17.61 2.93
C ALA A 18 9.47 16.37 2.05
N GLY A 19 9.12 15.23 2.67
CA GLY A 19 8.92 13.97 1.98
C GLY A 19 10.16 13.51 1.21
N ALA A 20 9.99 13.15 -0.06
CA ALA A 20 11.09 12.63 -0.89
C ALA A 20 12.22 13.66 -1.18
N ARG A 21 12.06 14.93 -0.81
CA ARG A 21 13.13 15.94 -0.96
C ARG A 21 14.34 15.62 -0.10
N TRP A 22 14.12 14.97 1.05
CA TRP A 22 15.18 14.52 1.96
C TRP A 22 16.14 13.53 1.33
N LEU A 23 15.69 12.74 0.32
CA LEU A 23 16.50 11.70 -0.34
C LEU A 23 17.73 12.23 -1.09
N LEU A 24 17.84 13.54 -1.26
CA LEU A 24 18.96 14.18 -1.94
C LEU A 24 20.17 14.42 -1.02
N ASP A 25 20.05 14.22 0.29
CA ASP A 25 21.11 14.55 1.24
C ASP A 25 21.06 13.62 2.46
N PRO A 26 21.91 12.59 2.51
CA PRO A 26 21.99 11.65 3.64
C PRO A 26 22.31 12.36 4.98
N ASN A 27 23.10 13.45 4.95
CA ASN A 27 23.43 14.18 6.19
C ASN A 27 22.20 14.86 6.79
N LYS A 28 21.31 15.40 5.95
CA LYS A 28 20.04 15.96 6.42
C LYS A 28 19.12 14.88 6.99
N ILE A 29 19.10 13.67 6.41
CA ILE A 29 18.37 12.52 6.96
C ILE A 29 18.89 12.20 8.35
N TYR A 30 20.23 12.06 8.50
CA TYR A 30 20.84 11.85 9.81
C TYR A 30 20.41 12.90 10.83
N GLN A 31 20.56 14.18 10.50
CA GLN A 31 20.22 15.30 11.41
C GLN A 31 18.76 15.25 11.85
N MET A 32 17.82 15.04 10.91
CA MET A 32 16.38 14.96 11.20
C MET A 32 16.06 13.78 12.10
N VAL A 33 16.51 12.58 11.73
CA VAL A 33 16.21 11.36 12.50
C VAL A 33 16.81 11.47 13.90
N HIS A 34 18.06 11.89 14.01
CA HIS A 34 18.78 12.09 15.27
C HIS A 34 18.05 13.09 16.19
N ALA A 35 17.60 14.22 15.62
CA ALA A 35 16.85 15.21 16.37
C ALA A 35 15.53 14.64 16.93
N VAL A 36 14.80 13.81 16.17
CA VAL A 36 13.59 13.16 16.66
C VAL A 36 13.92 12.11 17.72
N VAL A 37 14.87 11.21 17.45
CA VAL A 37 15.29 10.13 18.36
C VAL A 37 15.66 10.67 19.73
N ARG A 38 16.41 11.76 19.80
CA ARG A 38 16.84 12.37 21.09
C ARG A 38 15.73 13.02 21.89
N ASN A 39 14.60 13.34 21.27
CA ASN A 39 13.53 14.09 21.91
C ASN A 39 12.27 13.27 22.19
N VAL A 40 12.31 11.94 21.96
CA VAL A 40 11.15 11.06 22.19
C VAL A 40 11.56 9.74 22.85
N ASN A 41 10.67 9.20 23.70
CA ASN A 41 10.85 7.88 24.34
C ASN A 41 10.11 6.78 23.58
N LYS A 42 10.04 6.87 22.25
CA LYS A 42 9.34 5.89 21.41
C LYS A 42 10.25 5.46 20.26
N PRO A 43 10.12 4.23 19.77
CA PRO A 43 10.83 3.81 18.58
C PRO A 43 10.54 4.76 17.42
N VAL A 44 11.59 5.20 16.71
CA VAL A 44 11.50 6.06 15.53
C VAL A 44 11.81 5.22 14.30
N THR A 45 10.95 5.24 13.31
CA THR A 45 11.14 4.54 12.04
C THR A 45 11.10 5.54 10.88
N VAL A 46 11.71 5.18 9.76
CA VAL A 46 11.76 6.04 8.58
C VAL A 46 11.16 5.32 7.40
N LYS A 47 10.29 5.99 6.62
CA LYS A 47 9.84 5.49 5.33
C LYS A 47 10.35 6.35 4.20
N MET A 48 11.08 5.72 3.24
CA MET A 48 11.73 6.42 2.14
C MET A 48 11.50 5.75 0.77
N ARG A 49 12.11 6.30 -0.28
CA ARG A 49 12.24 5.73 -1.62
C ARG A 49 13.71 5.57 -1.96
N THR A 50 14.02 4.87 -3.06
CA THR A 50 15.40 4.63 -3.50
C THR A 50 16.16 5.90 -3.85
N GLY A 51 15.45 6.97 -4.24
CA GLY A 51 16.09 8.24 -4.57
C GLY A 51 15.12 9.25 -5.16
N TRP A 52 15.68 10.38 -5.61
CA TRP A 52 14.93 11.46 -6.25
C TRP A 52 14.58 11.13 -7.71
N ASP A 53 15.57 10.73 -8.49
CA ASP A 53 15.48 10.29 -9.87
C ASP A 53 16.63 9.33 -10.18
N GLN A 54 16.75 8.87 -11.44
CA GLN A 54 17.77 7.88 -11.84
C GLN A 54 19.23 8.37 -11.71
N LYS A 55 19.46 9.67 -11.59
CA LYS A 55 20.81 10.23 -11.38
C LYS A 55 21.13 10.45 -9.89
N HIS A 56 20.11 10.41 -9.04
CA HIS A 56 20.21 10.69 -7.62
C HIS A 56 19.56 9.55 -6.83
N ILE A 57 20.19 8.37 -6.90
CA ILE A 57 19.83 7.17 -6.13
C ILE A 57 20.87 7.08 -5.00
N PHE A 58 20.44 7.39 -3.78
CA PHE A 58 21.24 7.33 -2.56
C PHE A 58 20.57 6.39 -1.55
N ALA A 59 20.06 5.24 -2.03
CA ALA A 59 19.24 4.33 -1.23
C ALA A 59 20.02 3.78 -0.03
N VAL A 60 21.23 3.29 -0.27
CA VAL A 60 22.11 2.71 0.75
C VAL A 60 22.56 3.79 1.73
N GLU A 61 23.10 4.90 1.23
CA GLU A 61 23.60 6.01 2.05
C GLU A 61 22.50 6.62 2.92
N ASN A 62 21.29 6.77 2.37
CA ASN A 62 20.13 7.29 3.10
C ASN A 62 19.66 6.32 4.20
N ALA A 63 19.67 5.02 3.91
CA ALA A 63 19.28 3.99 4.87
C ALA A 63 20.28 3.90 6.03
N LEU A 64 21.58 3.90 5.72
CA LEU A 64 22.65 3.92 6.72
C LEU A 64 22.62 5.18 7.57
N ALA A 65 22.44 6.36 6.96
CA ALA A 65 22.28 7.61 7.70
C ALA A 65 21.12 7.58 8.70
N ALA A 66 19.99 6.98 8.30
CA ALA A 66 18.85 6.80 9.21
C ALA A 66 19.16 5.83 10.35
N GLN A 67 19.84 4.71 10.07
CA GLN A 67 20.28 3.74 11.07
C GLN A 67 21.27 4.36 12.07
N GLU A 68 22.31 5.02 11.60
CA GLU A 68 23.32 5.69 12.42
C GLU A 68 22.73 6.78 13.30
N ALA A 69 21.67 7.46 12.82
CA ALA A 69 20.94 8.45 13.60
C ALA A 69 20.05 7.86 14.70
N GLY A 70 19.93 6.51 14.79
CA GLY A 70 19.16 5.79 15.79
C GLY A 70 17.77 5.40 15.39
N ALA A 71 17.46 5.31 14.08
CA ALA A 71 16.20 4.72 13.63
C ALA A 71 16.11 3.25 14.05
N SER A 72 14.91 2.83 14.49
CA SER A 72 14.62 1.46 14.91
C SER A 72 14.23 0.53 13.75
N ALA A 73 13.88 1.08 12.61
CA ALA A 73 13.60 0.35 11.37
C ALA A 73 13.56 1.31 10.18
N VAL A 74 13.84 0.78 8.98
CA VAL A 74 13.73 1.48 7.71
C VAL A 74 12.73 0.76 6.81
N ALA A 75 11.78 1.49 6.22
CA ALA A 75 10.94 0.99 5.14
C ALA A 75 11.30 1.71 3.84
N MET A 76 11.50 0.95 2.74
CA MET A 76 11.85 1.56 1.46
C MET A 76 10.98 1.09 0.32
N HIS A 77 10.47 2.05 -0.47
CA HIS A 77 9.78 1.77 -1.72
C HIS A 77 10.79 1.73 -2.87
N GLY A 78 10.81 0.63 -3.61
CA GLY A 78 11.74 0.37 -4.74
C GLY A 78 11.51 1.26 -5.98
N ARG A 79 11.09 2.49 -5.80
CA ARG A 79 10.94 3.51 -6.87
C ARG A 79 11.50 4.84 -6.42
N THR A 80 12.05 5.58 -7.38
CA THR A 80 12.44 6.98 -7.15
C THR A 80 11.21 7.88 -7.01
N ARG A 81 11.42 9.10 -6.52
CA ARG A 81 10.38 10.15 -6.47
C ARG A 81 9.82 10.46 -7.86
N LYS A 82 10.69 10.55 -8.88
CA LYS A 82 10.30 10.92 -10.25
C LYS A 82 9.47 9.84 -10.93
N GLN A 83 9.72 8.57 -10.64
CA GLN A 83 8.91 7.46 -11.15
C GLN A 83 7.47 7.49 -10.62
N MET A 84 7.21 8.05 -9.45
CA MET A 84 5.90 7.98 -8.80
C MET A 84 5.43 6.51 -8.64
N TYR A 85 4.64 6.02 -9.62
CA TYR A 85 4.18 4.63 -9.73
C TYR A 85 4.43 4.02 -11.11
N MET A 86 5.19 4.70 -11.97
CA MET A 86 5.53 4.22 -13.31
C MET A 86 6.65 3.18 -13.26
N GLY A 87 6.69 2.32 -14.29
CA GLY A 87 7.67 1.25 -14.40
C GLY A 87 7.52 0.22 -13.28
N GLU A 88 8.58 -0.51 -12.99
CA GLU A 88 8.67 -1.52 -11.94
C GLU A 88 9.46 -1.00 -10.74
N ALA A 89 9.21 -1.60 -9.57
CA ALA A 89 10.02 -1.35 -8.38
C ALA A 89 11.37 -2.06 -8.55
N ASP A 90 12.44 -1.35 -8.25
CA ASP A 90 13.80 -1.85 -8.32
C ASP A 90 14.12 -2.65 -7.04
N TRP A 91 14.05 -3.96 -7.15
CA TRP A 91 14.31 -4.87 -6.04
C TRP A 91 15.79 -5.13 -5.83
N GLU A 92 16.64 -4.93 -6.84
CA GLU A 92 18.10 -4.99 -6.70
C GLU A 92 18.60 -3.91 -5.74
N THR A 93 18.16 -2.66 -5.96
CA THR A 93 18.46 -1.57 -5.01
C THR A 93 17.89 -1.84 -3.60
N LEU A 94 16.73 -2.50 -3.47
CA LEU A 94 16.21 -2.89 -2.16
C LEU A 94 17.08 -3.95 -1.49
N LYS A 95 17.61 -4.89 -2.27
CA LYS A 95 18.54 -5.92 -1.79
C LYS A 95 19.86 -5.30 -1.29
N ASP A 96 20.44 -4.37 -2.06
CA ASP A 96 21.65 -3.65 -1.63
C ASP A 96 21.45 -2.95 -0.27
N VAL A 97 20.25 -2.43 -0.02
CA VAL A 97 19.90 -1.80 1.27
C VAL A 97 19.73 -2.86 2.36
N ALA A 98 19.06 -3.98 2.07
CA ALA A 98 18.89 -5.07 3.03
C ALA A 98 20.25 -5.65 3.48
N ASP A 99 21.18 -5.83 2.55
CA ASP A 99 22.50 -6.42 2.80
C ASP A 99 23.39 -5.58 3.77
N VAL A 100 23.13 -4.28 3.88
CA VAL A 100 23.97 -3.38 4.71
C VAL A 100 23.32 -2.97 6.03
N LEU A 101 21.99 -3.07 6.17
CA LEU A 101 21.29 -2.70 7.40
C LEU A 101 21.43 -3.77 8.48
N THR A 102 21.55 -3.33 9.72
CA THR A 102 21.55 -4.19 10.93
C THR A 102 20.29 -4.01 11.78
N ILE A 103 19.42 -3.10 11.38
CA ILE A 103 18.09 -2.87 11.95
C ILE A 103 17.02 -3.41 10.98
N PRO A 104 15.79 -3.71 11.46
CA PRO A 104 14.73 -4.22 10.63
C PRO A 104 14.48 -3.40 9.36
N PHE A 105 14.47 -4.10 8.22
CA PHE A 105 14.21 -3.54 6.89
C PHE A 105 12.84 -4.00 6.37
N VAL A 106 11.99 -3.06 5.95
CA VAL A 106 10.68 -3.33 5.39
C VAL A 106 10.67 -3.03 3.89
N GLY A 107 10.64 -4.08 3.06
CA GLY A 107 10.59 -3.97 1.61
C GLY A 107 9.20 -3.55 1.12
N ASN A 108 9.15 -2.61 0.16
CA ASN A 108 7.90 -2.12 -0.43
C ASN A 108 8.06 -1.88 -1.93
N GLY A 109 7.02 -2.22 -2.69
CA GLY A 109 6.95 -1.98 -4.13
C GLY A 109 6.61 -3.24 -4.90
N ASP A 110 5.52 -3.21 -5.65
CA ASP A 110 5.01 -4.27 -6.55
C ASP A 110 4.79 -5.65 -5.92
N VAL A 111 4.70 -5.71 -4.60
CA VAL A 111 4.29 -6.92 -3.88
C VAL A 111 2.78 -7.07 -4.04
N THR A 112 2.38 -7.84 -5.05
CA THR A 112 1.00 -7.98 -5.51
C THR A 112 0.44 -9.38 -5.37
N THR A 113 1.26 -10.36 -4.99
CA THR A 113 0.88 -11.76 -4.78
C THR A 113 1.63 -12.35 -3.58
N PRO A 114 1.14 -13.46 -3.01
CA PRO A 114 1.84 -14.19 -1.95
C PRO A 114 3.27 -14.60 -2.33
N GLU A 115 3.50 -15.05 -3.56
CA GLU A 115 4.84 -15.42 -4.03
C GLU A 115 5.79 -14.23 -4.06
N LYS A 116 5.29 -13.06 -4.48
CA LYS A 116 6.09 -11.83 -4.44
C LYS A 116 6.41 -11.37 -3.01
N ALA A 117 5.51 -11.64 -2.05
CA ALA A 117 5.82 -11.40 -0.66
C ALA A 117 6.95 -12.33 -0.19
N LYS A 118 6.91 -13.61 -0.55
CA LYS A 118 7.98 -14.58 -0.28
C LYS A 118 9.30 -14.14 -0.89
N SER A 119 9.32 -13.79 -2.18
CA SER A 119 10.54 -13.29 -2.85
C SER A 119 11.09 -12.00 -2.20
N MET A 120 10.24 -11.10 -1.73
CA MET A 120 10.70 -9.91 -1.01
C MET A 120 11.41 -10.26 0.30
N LEU A 121 10.98 -11.30 0.99
CA LEU A 121 11.63 -11.77 2.23
C LEU A 121 12.90 -12.59 1.91
N GLU A 122 12.82 -13.56 1.00
CA GLU A 122 13.88 -14.55 0.78
C GLU A 122 14.94 -14.07 -0.22
N ASP A 123 14.55 -13.47 -1.36
CA ASP A 123 15.47 -13.09 -2.43
C ASP A 123 16.06 -11.69 -2.21
N VAL A 124 15.25 -10.75 -1.70
CA VAL A 124 15.69 -9.39 -1.36
C VAL A 124 16.30 -9.31 0.04
N GLY A 125 15.91 -10.19 0.96
CA GLY A 125 16.41 -10.21 2.33
C GLY A 125 15.70 -9.20 3.25
N ALA A 126 14.48 -8.76 2.92
CA ALA A 126 13.71 -7.89 3.80
C ALA A 126 13.17 -8.66 5.02
N ASP A 127 13.18 -8.05 6.20
CA ASP A 127 12.60 -8.65 7.42
C ASP A 127 11.09 -8.62 7.43
N ALA A 128 10.49 -7.68 6.68
CA ALA A 128 9.05 -7.55 6.54
C ALA A 128 8.65 -6.95 5.20
N VAL A 129 7.37 -7.11 4.85
CA VAL A 129 6.81 -6.61 3.58
C VAL A 129 5.74 -5.57 3.84
N MET A 130 5.83 -4.44 3.12
CA MET A 130 4.77 -3.44 3.11
C MET A 130 3.96 -3.54 1.82
N VAL A 131 2.67 -3.88 1.95
CA VAL A 131 1.74 -3.96 0.83
C VAL A 131 1.02 -2.62 0.65
N GLY A 132 1.01 -2.11 -0.58
CA GLY A 132 0.34 -0.85 -0.93
C GLY A 132 -0.90 -1.09 -1.79
N ARG A 133 -0.80 -0.74 -3.07
CA ARG A 133 -1.91 -0.75 -4.04
C ARG A 133 -2.63 -2.09 -4.18
N ALA A 134 -1.95 -3.21 -3.93
CA ALA A 134 -2.55 -4.55 -4.01
C ALA A 134 -3.65 -4.79 -2.96
N ALA A 135 -3.67 -4.03 -1.86
CA ALA A 135 -4.71 -4.11 -0.83
C ALA A 135 -5.96 -3.28 -1.16
N LEU A 136 -5.94 -2.43 -2.19
CA LEU A 136 -7.09 -1.62 -2.58
C LEU A 136 -8.21 -2.51 -3.13
N GLY A 137 -9.34 -2.56 -2.45
CA GLY A 137 -10.46 -3.47 -2.77
C GLY A 137 -10.11 -4.96 -2.62
N ASN A 138 -9.01 -5.25 -1.94
CA ASN A 138 -8.51 -6.61 -1.71
C ASN A 138 -7.81 -6.70 -0.33
N PRO A 139 -8.52 -6.49 0.77
CA PRO A 139 -7.92 -6.56 2.11
C PRO A 139 -7.45 -7.97 2.46
N TRP A 140 -7.96 -9.00 1.80
CA TRP A 140 -7.58 -10.41 2.01
C TRP A 140 -6.15 -10.70 1.62
N ILE A 141 -5.53 -9.89 0.76
CA ILE A 141 -4.15 -10.09 0.28
C ILE A 141 -3.16 -10.29 1.43
N ILE A 142 -3.37 -9.62 2.56
CA ILE A 142 -2.51 -9.77 3.74
C ILE A 142 -2.65 -11.16 4.34
N LYS A 143 -3.91 -11.63 4.51
CA LYS A 143 -4.18 -12.99 5.00
C LYS A 143 -3.63 -14.04 4.04
N ASP A 144 -3.81 -13.83 2.73
CA ASP A 144 -3.34 -14.74 1.70
C ASP A 144 -1.80 -14.85 1.72
N MET A 145 -1.10 -13.73 1.90
CA MET A 145 0.36 -13.69 2.03
C MET A 145 0.83 -14.42 3.29
N VAL A 146 0.25 -14.12 4.45
CA VAL A 146 0.61 -14.81 5.72
C VAL A 146 0.39 -16.30 5.59
N HIS A 147 -0.79 -16.73 5.13
CA HIS A 147 -1.08 -18.15 4.95
C HIS A 147 -0.08 -18.86 4.02
N TYR A 148 0.24 -18.21 2.89
CA TYR A 148 1.20 -18.76 1.94
C TYR A 148 2.62 -18.86 2.50
N LEU A 149 3.05 -17.87 3.27
CA LEU A 149 4.35 -17.87 3.92
C LEU A 149 4.45 -18.99 4.98
N ASP A 150 3.36 -19.26 5.69
CA ASP A 150 3.32 -20.27 6.74
C ASP A 150 3.20 -21.72 6.18
N THR A 151 2.46 -21.90 5.08
CA THR A 151 2.05 -23.24 4.60
C THR A 151 2.58 -23.59 3.21
N GLY A 152 2.95 -22.61 2.39
CA GLY A 152 3.24 -22.77 0.97
C GLY A 152 1.99 -22.93 0.09
N GLU A 153 0.79 -22.89 0.67
CA GLU A 153 -0.48 -23.10 -0.03
C GLU A 153 -1.21 -21.78 -0.27
N LYS A 154 -1.95 -21.69 -1.40
CA LYS A 154 -2.78 -20.54 -1.72
C LYS A 154 -4.19 -20.73 -1.19
N LEU A 155 -4.76 -19.68 -0.61
CA LEU A 155 -6.18 -19.64 -0.32
C LEU A 155 -7.00 -19.50 -1.60
N ARG A 156 -8.27 -19.96 -1.54
CA ARG A 156 -9.20 -19.74 -2.65
C ARG A 156 -9.46 -18.24 -2.85
N PRO A 157 -9.66 -17.78 -4.08
CA PRO A 157 -10.10 -16.41 -4.32
C PRO A 157 -11.47 -16.13 -3.68
N GLN A 158 -11.69 -14.90 -3.26
CA GLN A 158 -12.98 -14.44 -2.76
C GLN A 158 -14.02 -14.42 -3.87
N THR A 159 -15.24 -14.85 -3.54
CA THR A 159 -16.39 -14.76 -4.43
C THR A 159 -16.82 -13.29 -4.62
N VAL A 160 -17.70 -13.03 -5.58
CA VAL A 160 -18.24 -11.68 -5.80
C VAL A 160 -19.06 -11.22 -4.60
N GLU A 161 -19.82 -12.13 -4.00
CA GLU A 161 -20.64 -11.91 -2.83
C GLU A 161 -19.78 -11.50 -1.63
N GLU A 162 -18.68 -12.24 -1.38
CA GLU A 162 -17.72 -11.93 -0.31
C GLU A 162 -17.07 -10.55 -0.50
N LYS A 163 -16.71 -10.21 -1.75
CA LYS A 163 -16.15 -8.88 -2.06
C LYS A 163 -17.14 -7.76 -1.79
N VAL A 164 -18.39 -7.94 -2.19
CA VAL A 164 -19.46 -6.96 -1.97
C VAL A 164 -19.79 -6.85 -0.48
N ALA A 165 -19.88 -7.95 0.25
CA ALA A 165 -20.08 -7.95 1.71
C ALA A 165 -19.02 -7.12 2.43
N THR A 166 -17.74 -7.36 2.12
CA THR A 166 -16.64 -6.60 2.73
C THR A 166 -16.63 -5.13 2.30
N ALA A 167 -17.01 -4.82 1.05
CA ALA A 167 -17.16 -3.44 0.60
C ALA A 167 -18.22 -2.69 1.42
N LYS A 168 -19.36 -3.35 1.71
CA LYS A 168 -20.43 -2.79 2.55
C LYS A 168 -19.97 -2.61 4.01
N GLU A 169 -19.24 -3.58 4.55
CA GLU A 169 -18.66 -3.50 5.89
C GLU A 169 -17.70 -2.30 6.00
N GLN A 170 -16.83 -2.10 5.02
CA GLN A 170 -15.93 -0.95 4.98
C GLN A 170 -16.70 0.37 4.93
N LEU A 171 -17.78 0.46 4.15
CA LEU A 171 -18.61 1.67 4.13
C LEU A 171 -19.27 1.92 5.48
N ASN A 172 -19.79 0.89 6.15
CA ASN A 172 -20.34 1.04 7.50
C ASN A 172 -19.30 1.61 8.48
N GLY A 173 -18.10 1.04 8.53
CA GLY A 173 -17.03 1.55 9.38
C GLY A 173 -16.61 2.99 9.06
N LEU A 174 -16.63 3.39 7.77
CA LEU A 174 -16.39 4.78 7.39
C LEU A 174 -17.51 5.72 7.85
N ILE A 175 -18.77 5.26 7.79
CA ILE A 175 -19.94 6.04 8.25
C ILE A 175 -19.86 6.23 9.77
N ASP A 176 -19.55 5.18 10.52
CA ASP A 176 -19.40 5.25 11.96
C ASP A 176 -18.30 6.25 12.38
N LEU A 177 -17.22 6.33 11.57
CA LEU A 177 -16.09 7.21 11.85
C LEU A 177 -16.32 8.68 11.44
N LYS A 178 -16.98 8.92 10.29
CA LYS A 178 -17.02 10.24 9.62
C LYS A 178 -18.42 10.79 9.36
N GLY A 179 -19.44 9.98 9.57
CA GLY A 179 -20.82 10.26 9.13
C GLY A 179 -21.03 10.01 7.63
N GLU A 180 -22.27 9.71 7.25
CA GLU A 180 -22.65 9.28 5.90
C GLU A 180 -22.31 10.31 4.82
N LYS A 181 -22.53 11.58 5.11
CA LYS A 181 -22.29 12.70 4.16
C LYS A 181 -20.83 12.78 3.67
N ILE A 182 -19.87 12.37 4.49
CA ILE A 182 -18.44 12.34 4.15
C ILE A 182 -18.05 10.95 3.64
N ALA A 183 -18.49 9.91 4.32
CA ALA A 183 -18.09 8.53 4.05
C ALA A 183 -18.50 8.06 2.65
N VAL A 184 -19.72 8.33 2.19
CA VAL A 184 -20.20 7.87 0.89
C VAL A 184 -19.39 8.44 -0.27
N PRO A 185 -19.13 9.76 -0.39
CA PRO A 185 -18.26 10.30 -1.43
C PRO A 185 -16.84 9.75 -1.42
N GLU A 186 -16.23 9.57 -0.24
CA GLU A 186 -14.90 8.97 -0.12
C GLU A 186 -14.89 7.49 -0.54
N PHE A 187 -15.94 6.76 -0.20
CA PHE A 187 -16.05 5.34 -0.49
C PHE A 187 -16.24 5.01 -1.98
N ARG A 188 -16.78 5.92 -2.80
CA ARG A 188 -17.00 5.71 -4.25
C ARG A 188 -15.78 5.13 -4.95
N ARG A 189 -14.61 5.70 -4.66
CA ARG A 189 -13.34 5.20 -5.21
C ARG A 189 -12.99 3.80 -4.68
N GLN A 190 -13.22 3.53 -3.41
CA GLN A 190 -12.95 2.22 -2.79
C GLN A 190 -13.84 1.14 -3.39
N ALA A 191 -15.14 1.41 -3.51
CA ALA A 191 -16.09 0.49 -4.13
C ALA A 191 -15.69 0.09 -5.55
N ALA A 192 -15.18 1.03 -6.34
CA ALA A 192 -14.68 0.73 -7.69
C ALA A 192 -13.52 -0.27 -7.71
N TYR A 193 -12.67 -0.26 -6.69
CA TYR A 193 -11.58 -1.25 -6.56
C TYR A 193 -12.12 -2.66 -6.25
N TYR A 194 -13.13 -2.81 -5.38
CA TYR A 194 -13.74 -4.11 -5.08
C TYR A 194 -14.34 -4.79 -6.32
N LEU A 195 -14.88 -3.97 -7.23
CA LEU A 195 -15.49 -4.46 -8.47
C LEU A 195 -14.51 -4.59 -9.64
N LYS A 196 -13.26 -4.18 -9.48
CA LYS A 196 -12.24 -4.22 -10.54
C LYS A 196 -11.97 -5.66 -10.97
N GLY A 197 -11.94 -5.89 -12.30
CA GLY A 197 -11.66 -7.21 -12.87
C GLY A 197 -12.87 -8.15 -12.91
N ILE A 198 -14.00 -7.80 -12.28
CA ILE A 198 -15.22 -8.61 -12.37
C ILE A 198 -15.92 -8.32 -13.70
N PRO A 199 -16.28 -9.36 -14.49
CA PRO A 199 -16.98 -9.17 -15.76
C PRO A 199 -18.23 -8.32 -15.62
N ARG A 200 -18.41 -7.36 -16.55
CA ARG A 200 -19.57 -6.44 -16.63
C ARG A 200 -19.75 -5.49 -15.44
N SER A 201 -18.76 -5.33 -14.59
CA SER A 201 -18.79 -4.36 -13.47
C SER A 201 -18.68 -2.89 -13.92
N ALA A 202 -18.30 -2.61 -15.16
CA ALA A 202 -18.02 -1.25 -15.65
C ALA A 202 -19.21 -0.29 -15.45
N ARG A 203 -20.44 -0.73 -15.76
CA ARG A 203 -21.65 0.09 -15.58
C ARG A 203 -21.92 0.39 -14.10
N THR A 204 -21.78 -0.59 -13.23
CA THR A 204 -21.95 -0.42 -11.77
C THR A 204 -20.89 0.51 -11.22
N ARG A 205 -19.62 0.35 -11.63
CA ARG A 205 -18.52 1.26 -11.23
C ARG A 205 -18.74 2.70 -11.70
N ALA A 206 -19.37 2.91 -12.86
CA ALA A 206 -19.72 4.26 -13.31
C ALA A 206 -20.82 4.86 -12.44
N LYS A 207 -21.92 4.12 -12.20
CA LYS A 207 -23.04 4.57 -11.37
C LYS A 207 -22.65 4.90 -9.93
N ILE A 208 -21.67 4.21 -9.37
CA ILE A 208 -21.25 4.42 -7.99
C ILE A 208 -20.70 5.83 -7.74
N ASN A 209 -20.30 6.55 -8.80
CA ASN A 209 -19.86 7.94 -8.67
C ASN A 209 -21.01 8.93 -8.40
N ASP A 210 -22.24 8.53 -8.70
CA ASP A 210 -23.41 9.39 -8.64
C ASP A 210 -24.28 9.14 -7.38
N VAL A 211 -23.94 8.14 -6.56
CA VAL A 211 -24.68 7.80 -5.33
C VAL A 211 -24.27 8.71 -4.17
N TRP A 212 -25.23 9.05 -3.29
CA TRP A 212 -25.02 9.99 -2.18
C TRP A 212 -25.37 9.41 -0.80
N THR A 213 -26.10 8.31 -0.77
CA THR A 213 -26.52 7.65 0.47
C THR A 213 -25.96 6.23 0.57
N LYS A 214 -25.85 5.73 1.80
CA LYS A 214 -25.50 4.33 2.07
C LYS A 214 -26.45 3.38 1.36
N GLN A 215 -27.77 3.66 1.40
CA GLN A 215 -28.76 2.79 0.80
C GLN A 215 -28.57 2.67 -0.71
N GLU A 216 -28.33 3.78 -1.41
CA GLU A 216 -28.07 3.76 -2.86
C GLU A 216 -26.82 2.93 -3.21
N VAL A 217 -25.76 3.02 -2.37
CA VAL A 217 -24.55 2.17 -2.55
C VAL A 217 -24.92 0.71 -2.40
N PHE A 218 -25.66 0.36 -1.34
CA PHE A 218 -26.04 -1.01 -1.04
C PHE A 218 -26.93 -1.60 -2.13
N ASP A 219 -27.97 -0.90 -2.54
CA ASP A 219 -28.89 -1.33 -3.60
C ASP A 219 -28.15 -1.56 -4.92
N LEU A 220 -27.20 -0.67 -5.25
CA LEU A 220 -26.39 -0.80 -6.47
C LEU A 220 -25.47 -2.01 -6.44
N LEU A 221 -24.89 -2.32 -5.28
CA LEU A 221 -24.00 -3.47 -5.10
C LEU A 221 -24.81 -4.78 -5.07
N ASP A 222 -25.99 -4.81 -4.46
CA ASP A 222 -26.88 -5.98 -4.42
C ASP A 222 -27.42 -6.31 -5.81
N ASP A 223 -27.93 -5.32 -6.54
CA ASP A 223 -28.36 -5.47 -7.94
C ASP A 223 -27.22 -6.05 -8.83
N PHE A 224 -25.98 -5.65 -8.55
CA PHE A 224 -24.84 -6.19 -9.26
C PHE A 224 -24.62 -7.68 -8.96
N VAL A 225 -24.67 -8.10 -7.69
CA VAL A 225 -24.52 -9.50 -7.28
C VAL A 225 -25.61 -10.36 -7.89
N GLU A 226 -26.89 -9.97 -7.75
CA GLU A 226 -28.02 -10.71 -8.31
C GLU A 226 -27.88 -10.94 -9.82
N LYS A 227 -27.53 -9.89 -10.56
CA LYS A 227 -27.29 -9.98 -12.01
C LYS A 227 -26.08 -10.84 -12.37
N TYR A 228 -25.05 -10.82 -11.55
CA TYR A 228 -23.87 -11.66 -11.74
C TYR A 228 -24.22 -13.13 -11.55
N GLU A 229 -24.85 -13.49 -10.44
CA GLU A 229 -25.29 -14.86 -10.14
C GLU A 229 -26.25 -15.44 -11.19
N ALA A 230 -27.25 -14.66 -11.58
CA ALA A 230 -28.23 -15.07 -12.60
C ALA A 230 -27.53 -15.48 -13.92
N ARG A 231 -26.49 -14.76 -14.29
CA ARG A 231 -25.68 -15.08 -15.48
C ARG A 231 -24.82 -16.31 -15.32
N GLN A 232 -24.18 -16.48 -14.14
CA GLN A 232 -23.39 -17.69 -13.88
C GLN A 232 -24.24 -18.94 -13.99
N LYS A 233 -25.48 -18.90 -13.48
CA LYS A 233 -26.46 -19.99 -13.62
C LYS A 233 -26.85 -20.28 -15.08
N GLN A 234 -26.83 -19.27 -15.96
CA GLN A 234 -27.12 -19.45 -17.40
C GLN A 234 -25.93 -20.05 -18.18
N ILE A 235 -24.69 -19.72 -17.78
CA ILE A 235 -23.47 -20.21 -18.45
C ILE A 235 -23.20 -21.67 -18.08
N ASN A 236 -23.57 -22.10 -16.87
CA ASN A 236 -23.36 -23.45 -16.35
C ASN A 236 -24.49 -24.43 -16.70
N ARG A 237 -25.47 -24.00 -17.49
CA ARG A 237 -26.53 -24.84 -18.12
C ARG A 237 -26.20 -25.15 -19.57
#